data_5fae5fdea2104d40bf94c16b3e7599c9
#
_entry.id   5fae5fdea2104d40bf94c16b3e7599c9
#
_cell.length_a   1.000
_cell.length_b   1.000
_cell.length_c   1.000
_cell.angle_alpha   90.00
_cell.angle_beta   90.00
_cell.angle_gamma   90.00
#
_symmetry.space_group_name_H-M   'P 1'
#
loop_
_entity.id
_entity.type
_entity.pdbx_description
1 polymer ?
#
loop_
_entity_poly.entity_id
_entity_poly.type
_entity_poly.pdbx_seq_one_letter_code
_entity_poly.pdbx_strand_id
1 'polypeptide(L)'
;STPLYSSAASDVYKRQDLKKLADQYKDELLDNVLPFWLEHSQDHEHGGYFTCLDRKGNVFDTDKFIWLQGREVWLFSMLYNKVEKRQEWLDCAIQGGEFLKKYGHDGNYNWYFSLDRTGRPLVEPYNIFSYTFAVMAFGQLSLATGNQEYADIAMKTFDIVLSKTNNPKGKWNKLYPGTRDLKNFALPMILCNLAMEIEHLLDKGCLEKTMEVCIHEVMEVFYRPELGGIIVENVLANGELSDSFEGRQVTPGHDIEAMWFIMDLGKRLNRPDLIEKAKNITLTMLDYGWDKEFGGIYYFMDRKGCPPQQLEWDQKLWWVHIETLISLLKGYQLTGDKQCLDWFEKVHEYTWSHFKDNEYPEWYGYLNRRGEVLLPLKGGKWKGCFHVPRGLYQCWQILEDITKVV
;
A
#
# COMPACT_ATOMS: atom_id res chain seq x y z
N SER A 1 22.14 -40.49 -21.03
CA SER A 1 22.65 -39.14 -21.31
C SER A 1 21.63 -38.36 -22.14
N THR A 2 20.79 -37.69 -21.48
CA THR A 2 19.94 -36.53 -21.85
C THR A 2 19.28 -36.10 -20.55
N PRO A 3 19.19 -34.90 -20.14
CA PRO A 3 18.89 -33.64 -20.79
C PRO A 3 19.41 -32.42 -20.04
N LEU A 4 20.67 -32.07 -20.13
CA LEU A 4 21.17 -30.80 -19.63
C LEU A 4 20.80 -29.59 -20.53
N TYR A 5 20.46 -29.87 -21.80
CA TYR A 5 20.05 -28.82 -22.77
C TYR A 5 18.58 -28.39 -22.62
N SER A 6 17.72 -29.20 -22.06
CA SER A 6 16.28 -28.91 -21.89
C SER A 6 16.03 -27.92 -20.74
N SER A 7 16.77 -28.01 -19.64
CA SER A 7 16.63 -27.08 -18.49
C SER A 7 17.19 -25.71 -18.80
N ALA A 8 18.36 -25.61 -19.43
CA ALA A 8 18.98 -24.33 -19.78
C ALA A 8 18.15 -23.54 -20.81
N ALA A 9 17.59 -24.20 -21.84
CA ALA A 9 16.69 -23.56 -22.79
C ALA A 9 15.40 -23.06 -22.13
N SER A 10 14.79 -23.88 -21.27
CA SER A 10 13.61 -23.47 -20.48
C SER A 10 13.89 -22.29 -19.57
N ASP A 11 15.04 -22.25 -18.93
CA ASP A 11 15.45 -21.15 -18.05
C ASP A 11 15.75 -19.86 -18.83
N VAL A 12 16.33 -19.96 -20.04
CA VAL A 12 16.56 -18.81 -20.92
C VAL A 12 15.24 -18.22 -21.45
N TYR A 13 14.28 -19.07 -21.83
CA TYR A 13 12.95 -18.60 -22.24
C TYR A 13 12.20 -17.89 -21.09
N LYS A 14 12.21 -18.48 -19.90
CA LYS A 14 11.62 -17.85 -18.70
C LYS A 14 12.27 -16.52 -18.37
N ARG A 15 13.60 -16.41 -18.51
CA ARG A 15 14.33 -15.16 -18.29
C ARG A 15 13.93 -14.05 -19.28
N GLN A 16 13.75 -14.40 -20.55
CA GLN A 16 13.30 -13.45 -21.57
C GLN A 16 11.87 -12.97 -21.31
N ASP A 17 11.00 -13.84 -20.84
CA ASP A 17 9.61 -13.50 -20.50
C ASP A 17 9.54 -12.60 -19.25
N LEU A 18 10.34 -12.87 -18.22
CA LEU A 18 10.45 -12.00 -17.03
C LEU A 18 11.02 -10.62 -17.38
N LYS A 19 11.98 -10.55 -18.33
CA LYS A 19 12.49 -9.26 -18.80
C LYS A 19 11.43 -8.46 -19.56
N LYS A 20 10.65 -9.10 -20.42
CA LYS A 20 9.53 -8.44 -21.12
C LYS A 20 8.49 -7.93 -20.13
N LEU A 21 8.21 -8.71 -19.09
CA LEU A 21 7.33 -8.26 -18.01
C LEU A 21 7.91 -7.05 -17.28
N ALA A 22 9.20 -7.06 -16.94
CA ALA A 22 9.85 -5.91 -16.31
C ALA A 22 9.70 -4.65 -17.17
N ASP A 23 9.96 -4.74 -18.48
CA ASP A 23 9.77 -3.65 -19.43
C ASP A 23 8.30 -3.21 -19.49
N GLN A 24 7.35 -4.13 -19.53
CA GLN A 24 5.92 -3.83 -19.48
C GLN A 24 5.50 -3.01 -18.25
N TYR A 25 5.95 -3.41 -17.05
CA TYR A 25 5.65 -2.69 -15.82
C TYR A 25 6.31 -1.31 -15.78
N LYS A 26 7.55 -1.21 -16.30
CA LYS A 26 8.29 0.05 -16.42
C LYS A 26 7.59 1.03 -17.34
N ASP A 27 7.27 0.58 -18.57
CA ASP A 27 6.65 1.41 -19.59
C ASP A 27 5.27 1.88 -19.16
N GLU A 28 4.47 1.00 -18.54
CA GLU A 28 3.17 1.36 -17.98
C GLU A 28 3.29 2.44 -16.90
N LEU A 29 4.30 2.34 -16.04
CA LEU A 29 4.57 3.37 -15.04
C LEU A 29 4.98 4.69 -15.67
N LEU A 30 6.04 4.67 -16.50
CA LEU A 30 6.73 5.88 -16.94
C LEU A 30 6.00 6.60 -18.08
N ASP A 31 5.33 5.85 -18.97
CA ASP A 31 4.74 6.39 -20.20
C ASP A 31 3.21 6.51 -20.13
N ASN A 32 2.55 5.89 -19.13
CA ASN A 32 1.10 5.91 -19.01
C ASN A 32 0.63 6.49 -17.67
N VAL A 33 1.03 5.91 -16.54
CA VAL A 33 0.47 6.27 -15.22
C VAL A 33 1.03 7.59 -14.68
N LEU A 34 2.35 7.77 -14.68
CA LEU A 34 2.95 9.00 -14.16
C LEU A 34 2.59 10.25 -14.97
N PRO A 35 2.59 10.23 -16.32
CA PRO A 35 2.16 11.38 -17.10
C PRO A 35 0.72 11.81 -16.78
N PHE A 36 -0.20 10.87 -16.56
CA PHE A 36 -1.57 11.19 -16.16
C PHE A 36 -1.62 12.02 -14.87
N TRP A 37 -0.92 11.60 -13.83
CA TRP A 37 -0.93 12.33 -12.56
C TRP A 37 -0.20 13.67 -12.64
N LEU A 38 0.94 13.74 -13.34
CA LEU A 38 1.66 15.00 -13.56
C LEU A 38 0.82 16.04 -14.31
N GLU A 39 0.01 15.60 -15.27
CA GLU A 39 -0.82 16.49 -16.07
C GLU A 39 -2.09 16.94 -15.33
N HIS A 40 -2.76 16.01 -14.61
CA HIS A 40 -4.12 16.25 -14.13
C HIS A 40 -4.24 16.51 -12.63
N SER A 41 -3.25 16.12 -11.81
CA SER A 41 -3.39 16.22 -10.34
C SER A 41 -2.95 17.57 -9.77
N GLN A 42 -2.02 18.28 -10.38
CA GLN A 42 -1.42 19.46 -9.78
C GLN A 42 -2.37 20.66 -9.75
N ASP A 43 -2.63 21.22 -8.57
CA ASP A 43 -3.32 22.51 -8.44
C ASP A 43 -2.31 23.66 -8.43
N HIS A 44 -2.05 24.20 -9.61
CA HIS A 44 -1.07 25.30 -9.78
C HIS A 44 -1.53 26.64 -9.19
N GLU A 45 -2.80 26.78 -8.84
CA GLU A 45 -3.34 28.02 -8.27
C GLU A 45 -3.23 28.03 -6.74
N HIS A 46 -3.58 26.93 -6.08
CA HIS A 46 -3.63 26.83 -4.61
C HIS A 46 -2.59 25.88 -4.01
N GLY A 47 -1.87 25.11 -4.81
CA GLY A 47 -0.94 24.08 -4.37
C GLY A 47 -1.63 22.76 -4.01
N GLY A 48 -0.83 21.73 -3.74
CA GLY A 48 -1.36 20.39 -3.53
C GLY A 48 -1.91 19.74 -4.80
N TYR A 49 -2.73 18.70 -4.61
CA TYR A 49 -3.20 17.87 -5.71
C TYR A 49 -4.70 17.70 -5.74
N PHE A 50 -5.28 17.68 -6.95
CA PHE A 50 -6.60 17.14 -7.20
C PHE A 50 -6.49 15.60 -7.26
N THR A 51 -7.31 14.91 -6.49
CA THR A 51 -7.38 13.43 -6.54
C THR A 51 -8.69 12.93 -7.12
N CYS A 52 -9.74 13.72 -7.12
CA CYS A 52 -11.04 13.37 -7.69
C CYS A 52 -11.04 13.63 -9.20
N LEU A 53 -10.53 12.66 -9.96
CA LEU A 53 -10.35 12.72 -11.40
C LEU A 53 -11.24 11.68 -12.10
N ASP A 54 -11.99 12.10 -13.09
CA ASP A 54 -12.81 11.21 -13.91
C ASP A 54 -11.94 10.34 -14.84
N ARG A 55 -12.57 9.54 -15.70
CA ARG A 55 -11.84 8.64 -16.61
C ARG A 55 -10.87 9.36 -17.54
N LYS A 56 -11.14 10.63 -17.88
CA LYS A 56 -10.34 11.45 -18.78
C LYS A 56 -9.36 12.38 -18.08
N GLY A 57 -9.34 12.39 -16.73
CA GLY A 57 -8.52 13.29 -15.94
C GLY A 57 -9.18 14.62 -15.60
N ASN A 58 -10.48 14.82 -15.91
CA ASN A 58 -11.17 16.04 -15.50
C ASN A 58 -11.45 16.02 -14.00
N VAL A 59 -11.22 17.14 -13.34
CA VAL A 59 -11.51 17.31 -11.91
C VAL A 59 -13.02 17.40 -11.71
N PHE A 60 -13.60 16.49 -10.92
CA PHE A 60 -15.03 16.50 -10.59
C PHE A 60 -15.33 16.91 -9.15
N ASP A 61 -14.31 16.93 -8.27
CA ASP A 61 -14.36 17.45 -6.90
C ASP A 61 -12.98 18.02 -6.56
N THR A 62 -12.95 19.11 -5.81
CA THR A 62 -11.72 19.83 -5.47
C THR A 62 -11.25 19.63 -4.03
N ASP A 63 -11.96 18.87 -3.22
CA ASP A 63 -11.54 18.54 -1.85
C ASP A 63 -10.22 17.78 -1.85
N LYS A 64 -9.35 18.15 -0.91
CA LYS A 64 -8.00 17.58 -0.77
C LYS A 64 -7.92 16.73 0.48
N PHE A 65 -7.74 15.41 0.26
CA PHE A 65 -7.64 14.42 1.33
C PHE A 65 -6.18 14.29 1.76
N ILE A 66 -5.86 14.59 3.01
CA ILE A 66 -4.48 14.71 3.49
C ILE A 66 -3.67 13.42 3.25
N TRP A 67 -4.25 12.26 3.50
CA TRP A 67 -3.57 10.98 3.25
C TRP A 67 -3.21 10.76 1.78
N LEU A 68 -4.03 11.22 0.82
CA LEU A 68 -3.73 11.13 -0.61
C LEU A 68 -2.72 12.19 -1.04
N GLN A 69 -2.77 13.40 -0.46
CA GLN A 69 -1.74 14.42 -0.67
C GLN A 69 -0.37 13.89 -0.23
N GLY A 70 -0.28 13.28 0.96
CA GLY A 70 0.95 12.69 1.47
C GLY A 70 1.46 11.54 0.60
N ARG A 71 0.58 10.69 0.12
CA ARG A 71 0.93 9.57 -0.79
C ARG A 71 1.55 10.05 -2.09
N GLU A 72 1.02 11.11 -2.68
CA GLU A 72 1.55 11.65 -3.95
C GLU A 72 2.89 12.36 -3.75
N VAL A 73 3.05 13.14 -2.67
CA VAL A 73 4.36 13.70 -2.27
C VAL A 73 5.40 12.59 -2.08
N TRP A 74 5.04 11.53 -1.37
CA TRP A 74 5.92 10.39 -1.16
C TRP A 74 6.33 9.75 -2.49
N LEU A 75 5.37 9.50 -3.39
CA LEU A 75 5.64 8.83 -4.65
C LEU A 75 6.65 9.60 -5.50
N PHE A 76 6.40 10.89 -5.77
CA PHE A 76 7.31 11.68 -6.61
C PHE A 76 8.66 11.90 -5.95
N SER A 77 8.72 12.03 -4.62
CA SER A 77 9.97 12.08 -3.87
C SER A 77 10.75 10.76 -3.99
N MET A 78 10.07 9.63 -3.84
CA MET A 78 10.66 8.29 -3.95
C MET A 78 11.19 8.03 -5.37
N LEU A 79 10.43 8.37 -6.40
CA LEU A 79 10.87 8.24 -7.79
C LEU A 79 12.11 9.09 -8.07
N TYR A 80 12.13 10.34 -7.59
CA TYR A 80 13.30 11.21 -7.67
C TYR A 80 14.51 10.60 -6.95
N ASN A 81 14.30 10.02 -5.77
CA ASN A 81 15.38 9.43 -4.98
C ASN A 81 15.93 8.13 -5.58
N LYS A 82 15.06 7.27 -6.11
CA LYS A 82 15.40 5.87 -6.43
C LYS A 82 15.42 5.52 -7.92
N VAL A 83 14.75 6.31 -8.77
CA VAL A 83 14.66 6.02 -10.21
C VAL A 83 15.52 6.97 -11.02
N GLU A 84 15.16 8.26 -11.03
CA GLU A 84 15.86 9.26 -11.83
C GLU A 84 15.69 10.66 -11.22
N LYS A 85 16.73 11.47 -11.26
CA LYS A 85 16.71 12.86 -10.75
C LYS A 85 16.01 13.82 -11.72
N ARG A 86 14.73 13.55 -12.02
CA ARG A 86 13.92 14.45 -12.87
C ARG A 86 13.41 15.62 -12.05
N GLN A 87 13.72 16.82 -12.54
CA GLN A 87 13.33 18.06 -11.83
C GLN A 87 11.79 18.19 -11.70
N GLU A 88 11.04 17.78 -12.73
CA GLU A 88 9.57 17.82 -12.70
C GLU A 88 8.96 16.98 -11.56
N TRP A 89 9.58 15.84 -11.22
CA TRP A 89 9.14 15.01 -10.09
C TRP A 89 9.41 15.69 -8.75
N LEU A 90 10.61 16.30 -8.63
CA LEU A 90 10.97 17.05 -7.43
C LEU A 90 10.06 18.28 -7.24
N ASP A 91 9.80 19.03 -8.29
CA ASP A 91 8.93 20.21 -8.26
C ASP A 91 7.50 19.84 -7.87
N CYS A 92 6.96 18.75 -8.45
CA CYS A 92 5.66 18.20 -8.09
C CYS A 92 5.61 17.82 -6.61
N ALA A 93 6.62 17.10 -6.11
CA ALA A 93 6.70 16.69 -4.70
C ALA A 93 6.79 17.90 -3.74
N ILE A 94 7.62 18.90 -4.06
CA ILE A 94 7.77 20.12 -3.26
C ILE A 94 6.45 20.89 -3.22
N GLN A 95 5.75 21.03 -4.34
CA GLN A 95 4.45 21.72 -4.39
C GLN A 95 3.45 21.09 -3.41
N GLY A 96 3.33 19.77 -3.40
CA GLY A 96 2.46 19.07 -2.46
C GLY A 96 2.95 19.15 -1.01
N GLY A 97 4.25 19.03 -0.80
CA GLY A 97 4.87 19.15 0.53
C GLY A 97 4.66 20.53 1.16
N GLU A 98 4.85 21.60 0.40
CA GLU A 98 4.61 22.97 0.88
C GLU A 98 3.12 23.23 1.18
N PHE A 99 2.21 22.69 0.36
CA PHE A 99 0.78 22.73 0.65
C PHE A 99 0.44 22.03 1.97
N LEU A 100 0.92 20.80 2.16
CA LEU A 100 0.73 20.04 3.38
C LEU A 100 1.33 20.73 4.61
N LYS A 101 2.55 21.24 4.51
CA LYS A 101 3.21 21.98 5.59
C LYS A 101 2.41 23.19 6.03
N LYS A 102 1.82 23.91 5.09
CA LYS A 102 1.09 25.16 5.37
C LYS A 102 -0.33 24.93 5.86
N TYR A 103 -1.05 23.95 5.33
CA TYR A 103 -2.49 23.80 5.51
C TYR A 103 -2.91 22.45 6.11
N GLY A 104 -2.06 21.44 6.04
CA GLY A 104 -2.44 20.04 6.35
C GLY A 104 -2.72 19.75 7.82
N HIS A 105 -2.29 20.62 8.74
CA HIS A 105 -2.41 20.40 10.19
C HIS A 105 -2.71 21.70 10.95
N ASP A 106 -3.06 21.58 12.23
CA ASP A 106 -3.48 22.67 13.12
C ASP A 106 -2.33 23.49 13.73
N GLY A 107 -1.12 23.37 13.24
CA GLY A 107 0.10 23.96 13.83
C GLY A 107 0.77 23.11 14.91
N ASN A 108 0.06 22.13 15.48
CA ASN A 108 0.58 21.16 16.45
C ASN A 108 0.75 19.75 15.86
N TYR A 109 0.81 19.65 14.53
CA TYR A 109 0.92 18.40 13.78
C TYR A 109 -0.25 17.42 14.00
N ASN A 110 -1.44 17.94 14.35
CA ASN A 110 -2.67 17.17 14.22
C ASN A 110 -3.17 17.32 12.78
N TRP A 111 -3.00 16.26 12.00
CA TRP A 111 -3.27 16.29 10.57
C TRP A 111 -4.75 16.12 10.27
N TYR A 112 -5.34 17.07 9.57
CA TYR A 112 -6.74 17.01 9.14
C TYR A 112 -7.00 15.80 8.26
N PHE A 113 -8.27 15.40 8.12
CA PHE A 113 -8.63 14.37 7.15
C PHE A 113 -8.79 14.96 5.75
N SER A 114 -9.50 16.08 5.63
CA SER A 114 -9.66 16.77 4.36
C SER A 114 -9.72 18.29 4.51
N LEU A 115 -9.36 18.96 3.43
CA LEU A 115 -9.38 20.41 3.26
C LEU A 115 -10.21 20.74 2.00
N ASP A 116 -10.75 21.97 1.93
CA ASP A 116 -11.21 22.50 0.66
C ASP A 116 -10.01 22.80 -0.28
N ARG A 117 -10.31 23.18 -1.52
CA ARG A 117 -9.28 23.49 -2.52
C ARG A 117 -8.25 24.50 -2.03
N THR A 118 -8.68 25.51 -1.25
CA THR A 118 -7.83 26.62 -0.79
C THR A 118 -7.02 26.31 0.48
N GLY A 119 -7.24 25.13 1.08
CA GLY A 119 -6.54 24.69 2.29
C GLY A 119 -7.32 24.95 3.59
N ARG A 120 -8.61 25.30 3.55
CA ARG A 120 -9.42 25.43 4.77
C ARG A 120 -9.86 24.05 5.24
N PRO A 121 -9.75 23.75 6.55
CA PRO A 121 -10.17 22.47 7.10
C PRO A 121 -11.66 22.20 6.90
N LEU A 122 -11.97 20.98 6.39
CA LEU A 122 -13.33 20.47 6.25
C LEU A 122 -13.64 19.39 7.28
N VAL A 123 -12.67 18.52 7.54
CA VAL A 123 -12.85 17.37 8.43
C VAL A 123 -11.69 17.26 9.41
N GLU A 124 -12.05 17.08 10.67
CA GLU A 124 -11.17 16.98 11.83
C GLU A 124 -10.10 15.85 11.71
N PRO A 125 -8.99 15.94 12.50
CA PRO A 125 -7.91 14.95 12.49
C PRO A 125 -8.28 13.62 13.17
N TYR A 126 -9.33 12.95 12.73
CA TYR A 126 -9.80 11.69 13.33
C TYR A 126 -9.10 10.45 12.78
N ASN A 127 -8.40 10.58 11.65
CA ASN A 127 -7.83 9.46 10.91
C ASN A 127 -6.31 9.42 11.06
N ILE A 128 -5.81 8.39 11.75
CA ILE A 128 -4.38 8.20 11.99
C ILE A 128 -3.57 8.06 10.69
N PHE A 129 -4.19 7.62 9.60
CA PHE A 129 -3.49 7.46 8.32
C PHE A 129 -3.13 8.79 7.66
N SER A 130 -3.82 9.90 7.97
CA SER A 130 -3.37 11.23 7.59
C SER A 130 -1.99 11.53 8.18
N TYR A 131 -1.74 11.11 9.41
CA TYR A 131 -0.45 11.27 10.08
C TYR A 131 0.62 10.34 9.49
N THR A 132 0.34 9.06 9.30
CA THR A 132 1.33 8.11 8.79
C THR A 132 1.79 8.46 7.39
N PHE A 133 0.89 8.91 6.51
CA PHE A 133 1.26 9.34 5.16
C PHE A 133 1.93 10.72 5.13
N ALA A 134 1.66 11.60 6.10
CA ALA A 134 2.45 12.80 6.27
C ALA A 134 3.91 12.48 6.67
N VAL A 135 4.12 11.56 7.62
CA VAL A 135 5.47 11.06 7.99
C VAL A 135 6.19 10.50 6.77
N MET A 136 5.52 9.65 6.01
CA MET A 136 6.07 9.01 4.82
C MET A 136 6.47 10.04 3.75
N ALA A 137 5.59 11.01 3.49
CA ALA A 137 5.80 12.10 2.55
C ALA A 137 7.02 12.95 2.92
N PHE A 138 7.04 13.50 4.11
CA PHE A 138 8.11 14.39 4.57
C PHE A 138 9.43 13.65 4.79
N GLY A 139 9.39 12.37 5.16
CA GLY A 139 10.56 11.51 5.22
C GLY A 139 11.26 11.39 3.86
N GLN A 140 10.53 11.03 2.81
CA GLN A 140 11.10 10.94 1.46
C GLN A 140 11.45 12.29 0.86
N LEU A 141 10.64 13.32 1.11
CA LEU A 141 10.91 14.68 0.62
C LEU A 141 12.18 15.27 1.28
N SER A 142 12.44 14.96 2.55
CA SER A 142 13.68 15.37 3.22
C SER A 142 14.93 14.75 2.58
N LEU A 143 14.86 13.48 2.15
CA LEU A 143 15.91 12.83 1.36
C LEU A 143 16.11 13.49 0.01
N ALA A 144 15.02 13.83 -0.69
CA ALA A 144 15.08 14.40 -2.02
C ALA A 144 15.68 15.82 -2.03
N THR A 145 15.43 16.59 -0.98
CA THR A 145 15.79 18.01 -0.92
C THR A 145 16.97 18.33 0.02
N GLY A 146 17.27 17.46 0.96
CA GLY A 146 18.20 17.75 2.07
C GLY A 146 17.65 18.78 3.08
N ASN A 147 16.36 19.12 3.01
CA ASN A 147 15.76 20.15 3.88
C ASN A 147 15.44 19.57 5.26
N GLN A 148 16.11 20.11 6.30
CA GLN A 148 15.94 19.68 7.69
C GLN A 148 14.52 19.94 8.22
N GLU A 149 13.85 20.99 7.77
CA GLU A 149 12.46 21.30 8.20
C GLU A 149 11.52 20.15 7.85
N TYR A 150 11.68 19.53 6.68
CA TYR A 150 10.87 18.36 6.31
C TYR A 150 11.17 17.14 7.18
N ALA A 151 12.44 16.91 7.50
CA ALA A 151 12.82 15.85 8.44
C ALA A 151 12.21 16.07 9.83
N ASP A 152 12.22 17.31 10.33
CA ASP A 152 11.63 17.67 11.62
C ASP A 152 10.10 17.45 11.64
N ILE A 153 9.40 17.79 10.56
CA ILE A 153 7.96 17.54 10.41
C ILE A 153 7.68 16.04 10.47
N ALA A 154 8.44 15.24 9.72
CA ALA A 154 8.31 13.79 9.73
C ALA A 154 8.50 13.21 11.13
N MET A 155 9.55 13.59 11.84
CA MET A 155 9.87 13.07 13.17
C MET A 155 8.85 13.47 14.23
N LYS A 156 8.44 14.74 14.27
CA LYS A 156 7.40 15.20 15.21
C LYS A 156 6.07 14.49 14.98
N THR A 157 5.70 14.29 13.72
CA THR A 157 4.50 13.55 13.37
C THR A 157 4.61 12.07 13.74
N PHE A 158 5.77 11.45 13.54
CA PHE A 158 6.02 10.06 13.92
C PHE A 158 5.89 9.84 15.42
N ASP A 159 6.44 10.73 16.25
CA ASP A 159 6.27 10.68 17.70
C ASP A 159 4.78 10.73 18.11
N ILE A 160 3.99 11.55 17.43
CA ILE A 160 2.53 11.61 17.64
C ILE A 160 1.87 10.29 17.23
N VAL A 161 2.25 9.69 16.11
CA VAL A 161 1.72 8.38 15.68
C VAL A 161 2.01 7.32 16.74
N LEU A 162 3.23 7.23 17.24
CA LEU A 162 3.59 6.28 18.30
C LEU A 162 2.80 6.51 19.58
N SER A 163 2.53 7.76 19.96
CA SER A 163 1.72 8.09 21.14
C SER A 163 0.25 7.70 21.01
N LYS A 164 -0.24 7.51 19.77
CA LYS A 164 -1.65 7.20 19.45
C LYS A 164 -1.92 5.72 19.19
N THR A 165 -0.92 4.85 19.22
CA THR A 165 -1.07 3.43 18.83
C THR A 165 -2.17 2.68 19.59
N ASN A 166 -2.38 3.00 20.86
CA ASN A 166 -3.43 2.37 21.70
C ASN A 166 -4.82 3.01 21.55
N ASN A 167 -4.90 4.22 21.01
CA ASN A 167 -6.17 4.91 20.74
C ASN A 167 -6.02 5.80 19.48
N PRO A 168 -5.97 5.18 18.28
CA PRO A 168 -5.71 5.91 17.05
C PRO A 168 -6.73 7.01 16.71
N LYS A 169 -7.98 6.82 17.14
CA LYS A 169 -9.07 7.79 16.92
C LYS A 169 -9.12 8.90 17.97
N GLY A 170 -8.47 8.71 19.14
CA GLY A 170 -8.47 9.69 20.22
C GLY A 170 -9.89 10.09 20.66
N LYS A 171 -10.13 11.39 20.78
CA LYS A 171 -11.45 11.95 21.16
C LYS A 171 -12.57 11.70 20.14
N TRP A 172 -12.26 11.30 18.92
CA TRP A 172 -13.23 10.97 17.87
C TRP A 172 -13.62 9.49 17.84
N ASN A 173 -13.15 8.71 18.82
CA ASN A 173 -13.60 7.33 18.99
C ASN A 173 -15.08 7.31 19.39
N LYS A 174 -15.91 6.65 18.58
CA LYS A 174 -17.37 6.55 18.82
C LYS A 174 -17.73 5.33 19.67
N LEU A 175 -16.76 4.52 20.05
CA LEU A 175 -17.00 3.35 20.89
C LEU A 175 -17.43 3.81 22.29
N TYR A 176 -18.46 3.15 22.84
CA TYR A 176 -18.83 3.36 24.24
C TYR A 176 -17.76 2.74 25.15
N PRO A 177 -17.13 3.52 26.05
CA PRO A 177 -16.00 3.06 26.86
C PRO A 177 -16.31 1.78 27.65
N GLY A 178 -15.37 0.83 27.68
CA GLY A 178 -15.46 -0.40 28.47
C GLY A 178 -16.42 -1.46 27.93
N THR A 179 -16.90 -1.32 26.69
CA THR A 179 -17.79 -2.33 26.07
C THR A 179 -16.99 -3.37 25.29
N ARG A 180 -16.58 -3.05 24.04
CA ARG A 180 -15.87 -3.96 23.16
C ARG A 180 -14.76 -3.20 22.46
N ASP A 181 -13.65 -3.02 23.16
CA ASP A 181 -12.47 -2.36 22.64
C ASP A 181 -11.75 -3.30 21.65
N LEU A 182 -11.70 -2.90 20.40
CA LEU A 182 -11.03 -3.65 19.34
C LEU A 182 -9.73 -2.94 18.94
N LYS A 183 -8.67 -3.75 18.78
CA LYS A 183 -7.45 -3.37 18.06
C LYS A 183 -7.64 -3.71 16.58
N ASN A 184 -7.21 -2.82 15.69
CA ASN A 184 -7.30 -2.99 14.25
C ASN A 184 -5.91 -3.25 13.65
N PHE A 185 -5.86 -4.13 12.67
CA PHE A 185 -4.65 -4.61 12.00
C PHE A 185 -3.94 -3.53 11.16
N ALA A 186 -4.69 -2.59 10.56
CA ALA A 186 -4.15 -1.68 9.57
C ALA A 186 -3.02 -0.78 10.09
N LEU A 187 -3.06 -0.33 11.35
CA LEU A 187 -2.02 0.54 11.89
C LEU A 187 -0.68 -0.21 12.12
N PRO A 188 -0.62 -1.37 12.82
CA PRO A 188 0.62 -2.15 12.91
C PRO A 188 1.19 -2.52 11.53
N MET A 189 0.33 -2.89 10.58
CA MET A 189 0.72 -3.16 9.19
C MET A 189 1.44 -1.96 8.56
N ILE A 190 0.83 -0.78 8.60
CA ILE A 190 1.41 0.44 8.02
C ILE A 190 2.73 0.82 8.72
N LEU A 191 2.82 0.64 10.04
CA LEU A 191 4.05 0.94 10.80
C LEU A 191 5.22 0.05 10.37
N CYS A 192 4.98 -1.19 9.93
CA CYS A 192 6.03 -2.04 9.36
C CYS A 192 6.72 -1.38 8.15
N ASN A 193 5.93 -0.82 7.23
CA ASN A 193 6.46 -0.11 6.07
C ASN A 193 7.05 1.25 6.46
N LEU A 194 6.34 2.01 7.29
CA LEU A 194 6.73 3.36 7.68
C LEU A 194 8.10 3.39 8.36
N ALA A 195 8.41 2.43 9.23
CA ALA A 195 9.70 2.34 9.91
C ALA A 195 10.86 2.24 8.89
N MET A 196 10.66 1.53 7.79
CA MET A 196 11.67 1.42 6.72
C MET A 196 11.76 2.68 5.85
N GLU A 197 10.62 3.32 5.58
CA GLU A 197 10.57 4.54 4.77
C GLU A 197 11.28 5.74 5.42
N ILE A 198 11.36 5.76 6.75
CA ILE A 198 12.01 6.82 7.54
C ILE A 198 13.24 6.34 8.31
N GLU A 199 13.80 5.16 7.99
CA GLU A 199 14.94 4.62 8.76
C GLU A 199 16.13 5.57 8.83
N HIS A 200 16.33 6.42 7.80
CA HIS A 200 17.39 7.43 7.75
C HIS A 200 17.22 8.56 8.78
N LEU A 201 16.03 8.72 9.36
CA LEU A 201 15.71 9.71 10.39
C LEU A 201 15.70 9.14 11.81
N LEU A 202 15.60 7.81 11.94
CA LEU A 202 15.50 7.13 13.23
C LEU A 202 16.89 6.76 13.77
N ASP A 203 17.09 6.93 15.07
CA ASP A 203 18.21 6.27 15.73
C ASP A 203 18.01 4.75 15.73
N LYS A 204 19.12 4.00 15.81
CA LYS A 204 19.10 2.54 15.69
C LYS A 204 18.19 1.87 16.72
N GLY A 205 18.16 2.35 17.95
CA GLY A 205 17.36 1.75 19.02
C GLY A 205 15.85 1.96 18.79
N CYS A 206 15.46 3.15 18.37
CA CYS A 206 14.08 3.46 18.00
C CYS A 206 13.61 2.63 16.80
N LEU A 207 14.45 2.52 15.77
CA LEU A 207 14.17 1.72 14.58
C LEU A 207 13.96 0.25 14.91
N GLU A 208 14.91 -0.38 15.61
CA GLU A 208 14.84 -1.80 15.98
C GLU A 208 13.63 -2.09 16.87
N LYS A 209 13.36 -1.27 17.86
CA LYS A 209 12.19 -1.40 18.73
C LYS A 209 10.88 -1.29 17.94
N THR A 210 10.78 -0.32 17.03
CA THR A 210 9.57 -0.15 16.20
C THR A 210 9.35 -1.37 15.31
N MET A 211 10.40 -1.87 14.68
CA MET A 211 10.32 -3.08 13.84
C MET A 211 9.87 -4.31 14.65
N GLU A 212 10.47 -4.55 15.82
CA GLU A 212 10.10 -5.68 16.67
C GLU A 212 8.65 -5.62 17.14
N VAL A 213 8.17 -4.45 17.58
CA VAL A 213 6.78 -4.25 18.00
C VAL A 213 5.82 -4.51 16.85
N CYS A 214 6.09 -3.98 15.66
CA CYS A 214 5.24 -4.17 14.49
C CYS A 214 5.21 -5.64 14.04
N ILE A 215 6.36 -6.31 14.01
CA ILE A 215 6.46 -7.74 13.68
C ILE A 215 5.65 -8.57 14.69
N HIS A 216 5.79 -8.30 15.99
CA HIS A 216 5.03 -9.00 17.02
C HIS A 216 3.51 -8.80 16.84
N GLU A 217 3.05 -7.57 16.66
CA GLU A 217 1.62 -7.30 16.45
C GLU A 217 1.10 -8.06 15.21
N VAL A 218 1.76 -7.94 14.08
CA VAL A 218 1.31 -8.56 12.82
C VAL A 218 1.37 -10.09 12.89
N MET A 219 2.49 -10.67 13.36
CA MET A 219 2.80 -12.08 13.21
C MET A 219 2.40 -12.94 14.42
N GLU A 220 2.06 -12.33 15.57
CA GLU A 220 1.67 -13.05 16.78
C GLU A 220 0.30 -12.64 17.32
N VAL A 221 -0.11 -11.35 17.18
CA VAL A 221 -1.39 -10.90 17.71
C VAL A 221 -2.52 -11.09 16.70
N PHE A 222 -2.31 -10.76 15.43
CA PHE A 222 -3.35 -10.82 14.39
C PHE A 222 -3.31 -12.10 13.55
N TYR A 223 -2.15 -12.72 13.39
CA TYR A 223 -2.00 -14.00 12.70
C TYR A 223 -2.56 -15.15 13.52
N ARG A 224 -3.35 -16.03 12.90
CA ARG A 224 -4.12 -17.10 13.57
C ARG A 224 -3.85 -18.47 12.95
N PRO A 225 -2.78 -19.17 13.38
CA PRO A 225 -2.51 -20.51 12.90
C PRO A 225 -3.63 -21.51 13.20
N GLU A 226 -4.32 -21.36 14.33
CA GLU A 226 -5.47 -22.18 14.74
C GLU A 226 -6.71 -22.01 13.84
N LEU A 227 -6.77 -20.96 13.04
CA LEU A 227 -7.81 -20.70 12.03
C LEU A 227 -7.36 -21.02 10.60
N GLY A 228 -6.39 -21.91 10.45
CA GLY A 228 -5.85 -22.29 9.14
C GLY A 228 -4.77 -21.33 8.60
N GLY A 229 -4.18 -20.51 9.46
CA GLY A 229 -3.09 -19.60 9.09
C GLY A 229 -3.54 -18.30 8.43
N ILE A 230 -4.73 -17.82 8.77
CA ILE A 230 -5.23 -16.52 8.29
C ILE A 230 -4.85 -15.40 9.26
N ILE A 231 -4.97 -14.17 8.79
CA ILE A 231 -4.91 -12.95 9.59
C ILE A 231 -6.34 -12.45 9.79
N VAL A 232 -6.65 -11.89 10.96
CA VAL A 232 -7.94 -11.27 11.24
C VAL A 232 -7.77 -9.75 11.33
N GLU A 233 -8.74 -8.99 10.83
CA GLU A 233 -8.66 -7.52 10.78
C GLU A 233 -8.77 -6.87 12.16
N ASN A 234 -9.50 -7.50 13.10
CA ASN A 234 -9.70 -6.96 14.43
C ASN A 234 -9.62 -8.05 15.50
N VAL A 235 -9.02 -7.69 16.64
CA VAL A 235 -8.99 -8.51 17.86
C VAL A 235 -9.43 -7.67 19.05
N LEU A 236 -9.81 -8.31 20.16
CA LEU A 236 -10.04 -7.60 21.44
C LEU A 236 -8.73 -6.95 21.92
N ALA A 237 -8.84 -5.99 22.83
CA ALA A 237 -7.67 -5.28 23.38
C ALA A 237 -6.61 -6.21 24.00
N ASN A 238 -7.05 -7.36 24.54
CA ASN A 238 -6.17 -8.41 25.10
C ASN A 238 -5.62 -9.39 24.03
N GLY A 239 -5.93 -9.17 22.74
CA GLY A 239 -5.51 -10.02 21.64
C GLY A 239 -6.40 -11.23 21.37
N GLU A 240 -7.47 -11.45 22.12
CA GLU A 240 -8.41 -12.54 21.88
C GLU A 240 -9.33 -12.27 20.68
N LEU A 241 -9.89 -13.35 20.10
CA LEU A 241 -10.85 -13.25 19.02
C LEU A 241 -12.20 -12.73 19.54
N SER A 242 -12.84 -11.85 18.76
CA SER A 242 -14.22 -11.46 18.97
C SER A 242 -15.15 -12.15 17.98
N ASP A 243 -16.34 -12.52 18.40
CA ASP A 243 -17.38 -13.13 17.56
C ASP A 243 -18.42 -12.11 17.08
N SER A 244 -18.00 -10.86 16.92
CA SER A 244 -18.78 -9.79 16.30
C SER A 244 -18.51 -9.71 14.80
N PHE A 245 -19.31 -8.94 14.07
CA PHE A 245 -19.05 -8.65 12.65
C PHE A 245 -17.62 -8.16 12.42
N GLU A 246 -17.18 -7.19 13.22
CA GLU A 246 -15.83 -6.62 13.11
C GLU A 246 -14.75 -7.64 13.48
N GLY A 247 -14.99 -8.44 14.52
CA GLY A 247 -14.04 -9.45 15.02
C GLY A 247 -13.93 -10.69 14.11
N ARG A 248 -14.91 -10.90 13.21
CA ARG A 248 -14.85 -11.97 12.21
C ARG A 248 -14.34 -11.51 10.85
N GLN A 249 -14.14 -10.20 10.66
CA GLN A 249 -13.67 -9.64 9.41
C GLN A 249 -12.26 -10.12 9.06
N VAL A 250 -12.08 -10.49 7.80
CA VAL A 250 -10.80 -10.76 7.15
C VAL A 250 -10.71 -9.84 5.94
N THR A 251 -9.56 -9.20 5.77
CA THR A 251 -9.31 -8.27 4.66
C THR A 251 -8.12 -8.79 3.85
N PRO A 252 -8.32 -9.73 2.90
CA PRO A 252 -7.23 -10.40 2.21
C PRO A 252 -6.17 -9.46 1.62
N GLY A 253 -6.59 -8.29 1.14
CA GLY A 253 -5.67 -7.28 0.61
C GLY A 253 -4.71 -6.73 1.66
N HIS A 254 -5.19 -6.37 2.85
CA HIS A 254 -4.34 -5.93 3.97
C HIS A 254 -3.38 -7.02 4.42
N ASP A 255 -3.88 -8.25 4.51
CA ASP A 255 -3.10 -9.39 4.98
C ASP A 255 -1.93 -9.66 4.04
N ILE A 256 -2.18 -9.65 2.74
CA ILE A 256 -1.16 -9.87 1.70
C ILE A 256 -0.20 -8.68 1.59
N GLU A 257 -0.70 -7.43 1.66
CA GLU A 257 0.15 -6.24 1.66
C GLU A 257 1.11 -6.25 2.87
N ALA A 258 0.60 -6.58 4.05
CA ALA A 258 1.44 -6.70 5.24
C ALA A 258 2.57 -7.72 5.06
N MET A 259 2.33 -8.82 4.36
CA MET A 259 3.34 -9.86 4.20
C MET A 259 4.54 -9.40 3.37
N TRP A 260 4.37 -8.55 2.37
CA TRP A 260 5.55 -8.04 1.71
C TRP A 260 6.31 -6.98 2.55
N PHE A 261 5.61 -6.24 3.43
CA PHE A 261 6.30 -5.41 4.42
C PHE A 261 7.11 -6.28 5.39
N ILE A 262 6.54 -7.38 5.88
CA ILE A 262 7.24 -8.33 6.76
C ILE A 262 8.42 -9.00 6.05
N MET A 263 8.30 -9.35 4.76
CA MET A 263 9.43 -9.89 3.99
C MET A 263 10.58 -8.87 3.89
N ASP A 264 10.28 -7.59 3.67
CA ASP A 264 11.29 -6.53 3.64
C ASP A 264 11.97 -6.36 5.02
N LEU A 265 11.19 -6.38 6.12
CA LEU A 265 11.73 -6.38 7.48
C LEU A 265 12.59 -7.64 7.75
N GLY A 266 12.13 -8.81 7.31
CA GLY A 266 12.87 -10.06 7.42
C GLY A 266 14.22 -10.01 6.70
N LYS A 267 14.25 -9.42 5.50
CA LYS A 267 15.49 -9.16 4.74
C LYS A 267 16.39 -8.17 5.49
N ARG A 268 15.83 -7.06 5.97
CA ARG A 268 16.58 -6.02 6.71
C ARG A 268 17.19 -6.54 8.01
N LEU A 269 16.49 -7.45 8.71
CA LEU A 269 16.91 -8.03 9.99
C LEU A 269 17.68 -9.36 9.84
N ASN A 270 17.91 -9.82 8.60
CA ASN A 270 18.50 -11.12 8.30
C ASN A 270 17.78 -12.30 8.97
N ARG A 271 16.44 -12.32 8.83
CA ARG A 271 15.54 -13.33 9.39
C ARG A 271 14.82 -14.14 8.29
N PRO A 272 15.47 -15.16 7.74
CA PRO A 272 14.88 -16.01 6.69
C PRO A 272 13.63 -16.77 7.18
N ASP A 273 13.54 -17.10 8.46
CA ASP A 273 12.36 -17.69 9.10
C ASP A 273 11.11 -16.81 8.94
N LEU A 274 11.28 -15.51 9.13
CA LEU A 274 10.21 -14.53 9.00
C LEU A 274 9.77 -14.36 7.52
N ILE A 275 10.74 -14.35 6.61
CA ILE A 275 10.45 -14.29 5.16
C ILE A 275 9.65 -15.51 4.72
N GLU A 276 10.07 -16.71 5.11
CA GLU A 276 9.40 -17.95 4.75
C GLU A 276 7.97 -18.02 5.32
N LYS A 277 7.79 -17.61 6.59
CA LYS A 277 6.48 -17.53 7.23
C LYS A 277 5.56 -16.53 6.50
N ALA A 278 6.05 -15.32 6.17
CA ALA A 278 5.27 -14.30 5.48
C ALA A 278 4.87 -14.74 4.06
N LYS A 279 5.79 -15.39 3.31
CA LYS A 279 5.50 -15.96 2.00
C LYS A 279 4.39 -17.02 2.09
N ASN A 280 4.45 -17.91 3.06
CA ASN A 280 3.43 -18.93 3.25
C ASN A 280 2.06 -18.33 3.61
N ILE A 281 2.02 -17.29 4.43
CA ILE A 281 0.79 -16.56 4.74
C ILE A 281 0.22 -15.89 3.48
N THR A 282 1.06 -15.30 2.63
CA THR A 282 0.61 -14.74 1.33
C THR A 282 -0.12 -15.79 0.50
N LEU A 283 0.46 -16.99 0.34
CA LEU A 283 -0.14 -18.09 -0.42
C LEU A 283 -1.46 -18.57 0.22
N THR A 284 -1.49 -18.71 1.53
CA THR A 284 -2.70 -19.08 2.29
C THR A 284 -3.81 -18.04 2.10
N MET A 285 -3.50 -16.76 2.23
CA MET A 285 -4.48 -15.68 2.09
C MET A 285 -5.00 -15.55 0.66
N LEU A 286 -4.17 -15.88 -0.33
CA LEU A 286 -4.60 -15.93 -1.73
C LEU A 286 -5.58 -17.06 -1.99
N ASP A 287 -5.29 -18.27 -1.53
CA ASP A 287 -6.23 -19.40 -1.70
C ASP A 287 -7.55 -19.14 -0.95
N TYR A 288 -7.47 -18.50 0.23
CA TYR A 288 -8.62 -18.12 1.02
C TYR A 288 -9.46 -17.03 0.37
N GLY A 289 -8.82 -15.96 -0.17
CA GLY A 289 -9.50 -14.76 -0.68
C GLY A 289 -9.82 -14.77 -2.17
N TRP A 290 -9.37 -15.77 -2.94
CA TRP A 290 -9.61 -15.82 -4.38
C TRP A 290 -11.03 -16.24 -4.72
N ASP A 291 -11.72 -15.45 -5.55
CA ASP A 291 -13.04 -15.81 -6.10
C ASP A 291 -12.88 -16.93 -7.15
N LYS A 292 -13.29 -18.15 -6.77
CA LYS A 292 -13.14 -19.35 -7.63
C LYS A 292 -14.10 -19.35 -8.82
N GLU A 293 -15.15 -18.51 -8.79
CA GLU A 293 -16.15 -18.41 -9.86
C GLU A 293 -15.78 -17.36 -10.91
N PHE A 294 -15.42 -16.15 -10.46
CA PHE A 294 -15.17 -15.00 -11.36
C PHE A 294 -13.71 -14.55 -11.40
N GLY A 295 -12.86 -15.10 -10.56
CA GLY A 295 -11.49 -14.65 -10.40
C GLY A 295 -11.39 -13.35 -9.58
N GLY A 296 -10.15 -12.91 -9.34
CA GLY A 296 -9.87 -11.77 -8.48
C GLY A 296 -10.03 -12.08 -7.00
N ILE A 297 -9.65 -11.12 -6.18
CA ILE A 297 -9.59 -11.25 -4.72
C ILE A 297 -10.76 -10.48 -4.11
N TYR A 298 -11.50 -11.10 -3.19
CA TYR A 298 -12.56 -10.44 -2.43
C TYR A 298 -11.99 -9.31 -1.57
N TYR A 299 -12.78 -8.25 -1.40
CA TYR A 299 -12.38 -7.14 -0.55
C TYR A 299 -12.47 -7.51 0.92
N PHE A 300 -13.63 -7.99 1.38
CA PHE A 300 -13.85 -8.44 2.75
C PHE A 300 -14.43 -9.84 2.80
N MET A 301 -14.07 -10.60 3.84
CA MET A 301 -14.61 -11.92 4.12
C MET A 301 -14.93 -12.04 5.61
N ASP A 302 -15.79 -12.98 5.95
CA ASP A 302 -16.09 -13.38 7.32
C ASP A 302 -15.42 -14.73 7.61
N ARG A 303 -14.61 -14.82 8.69
CA ARG A 303 -13.83 -16.04 8.99
C ARG A 303 -14.69 -17.28 9.32
N LYS A 304 -15.98 -17.09 9.62
CA LYS A 304 -16.94 -18.17 9.85
C LYS A 304 -17.85 -18.44 8.65
N GLY A 305 -17.64 -17.72 7.52
CA GLY A 305 -18.51 -17.83 6.34
C GLY A 305 -19.89 -17.20 6.52
N CYS A 306 -20.07 -16.36 7.53
CA CYS A 306 -21.28 -15.55 7.68
C CYS A 306 -21.28 -14.41 6.64
N PRO A 307 -22.43 -13.79 6.34
CA PRO A 307 -22.48 -12.62 5.48
C PRO A 307 -21.62 -11.47 6.09
N PRO A 308 -20.69 -10.89 5.32
CA PRO A 308 -19.98 -9.69 5.76
C PRO A 308 -20.94 -8.52 5.96
N GLN A 309 -20.60 -7.60 6.87
CA GLN A 309 -21.42 -6.39 7.07
C GLN A 309 -21.18 -5.31 6.00
N GLN A 310 -20.05 -5.34 5.32
CA GLN A 310 -19.71 -4.37 4.28
C GLN A 310 -20.45 -4.72 2.98
N LEU A 311 -21.20 -3.76 2.43
CA LEU A 311 -21.95 -3.95 1.20
C LEU A 311 -21.05 -4.19 -0.02
N GLU A 312 -19.81 -3.68 0.03
CA GLU A 312 -18.78 -3.78 -1.01
C GLU A 312 -17.88 -5.03 -0.86
N TRP A 313 -18.25 -6.00 -0.04
CA TRP A 313 -17.39 -7.14 0.32
C TRP A 313 -16.90 -7.97 -0.88
N ASP A 314 -17.70 -8.09 -1.93
CA ASP A 314 -17.40 -8.90 -3.11
C ASP A 314 -16.79 -8.08 -4.27
N GLN A 315 -16.59 -6.78 -4.09
CA GLN A 315 -15.93 -5.94 -5.07
C GLN A 315 -14.45 -6.32 -5.23
N LYS A 316 -13.92 -6.06 -6.42
CA LYS A 316 -12.51 -6.25 -6.73
C LYS A 316 -11.86 -4.88 -6.82
N LEU A 317 -10.88 -4.63 -5.94
CA LEU A 317 -10.21 -3.32 -5.85
C LEU A 317 -8.81 -3.37 -6.43
N TRP A 318 -8.38 -2.28 -7.05
CA TRP A 318 -7.07 -2.10 -7.69
C TRP A 318 -5.90 -2.39 -6.74
N TRP A 319 -5.97 -1.81 -5.53
CA TRP A 319 -4.87 -1.90 -4.59
C TRP A 319 -4.66 -3.33 -4.06
N VAL A 320 -5.72 -4.07 -3.83
CA VAL A 320 -5.65 -5.47 -3.38
C VAL A 320 -4.85 -6.31 -4.38
N HIS A 321 -5.10 -6.11 -5.66
CA HIS A 321 -4.48 -6.90 -6.73
C HIS A 321 -3.03 -6.48 -6.98
N ILE A 322 -2.75 -5.17 -7.06
CA ILE A 322 -1.39 -4.69 -7.31
C ILE A 322 -0.44 -4.99 -6.13
N GLU A 323 -0.92 -4.86 -4.89
CA GLU A 323 -0.14 -5.23 -3.69
C GLU A 323 0.13 -6.75 -3.62
N THR A 324 -0.82 -7.54 -4.09
CA THR A 324 -0.64 -8.99 -4.21
C THR A 324 0.48 -9.35 -5.20
N LEU A 325 0.55 -8.66 -6.33
CA LEU A 325 1.64 -8.86 -7.31
C LEU A 325 3.01 -8.58 -6.69
N ILE A 326 3.12 -7.51 -5.89
CA ILE A 326 4.37 -7.22 -5.16
C ILE A 326 4.72 -8.38 -4.21
N SER A 327 3.77 -8.80 -3.39
CA SER A 327 3.99 -9.84 -2.39
C SER A 327 4.45 -11.17 -3.02
N LEU A 328 3.84 -11.55 -4.13
CA LEU A 328 4.20 -12.77 -4.86
C LEU A 328 5.58 -12.71 -5.48
N LEU A 329 5.93 -11.62 -6.15
CA LEU A 329 7.26 -11.44 -6.73
C LEU A 329 8.34 -11.40 -5.65
N LYS A 330 8.11 -10.72 -4.52
CA LYS A 330 9.05 -10.74 -3.39
C LYS A 330 9.19 -12.14 -2.78
N GLY A 331 8.08 -12.85 -2.60
CA GLY A 331 8.09 -14.24 -2.15
C GLY A 331 8.97 -15.10 -3.02
N TYR A 332 8.81 -15.02 -4.33
CA TYR A 332 9.66 -15.75 -5.29
C TYR A 332 11.13 -15.28 -5.24
N GLN A 333 11.38 -13.97 -5.27
CA GLN A 333 12.74 -13.41 -5.24
C GLN A 333 13.53 -13.87 -4.02
N LEU A 334 12.88 -13.93 -2.85
CA LEU A 334 13.55 -14.18 -1.57
C LEU A 334 13.62 -15.66 -1.20
N THR A 335 12.75 -16.52 -1.73
CA THR A 335 12.66 -17.94 -1.35
C THR A 335 12.85 -18.90 -2.52
N GLY A 336 12.68 -18.46 -3.77
CA GLY A 336 12.70 -19.33 -4.95
C GLY A 336 11.45 -20.20 -5.11
N ASP A 337 10.41 -20.00 -4.30
CA ASP A 337 9.20 -20.82 -4.34
C ASP A 337 8.37 -20.54 -5.60
N LYS A 338 8.29 -21.56 -6.46
CA LYS A 338 7.59 -21.49 -7.75
C LYS A 338 6.08 -21.27 -7.60
N GLN A 339 5.47 -21.64 -6.49
CA GLN A 339 4.05 -21.38 -6.26
C GLN A 339 3.75 -19.87 -6.28
N CYS A 340 4.72 -19.05 -5.86
CA CYS A 340 4.59 -17.60 -5.96
C CYS A 340 4.51 -17.12 -7.42
N LEU A 341 5.28 -17.72 -8.34
CA LEU A 341 5.20 -17.41 -9.77
C LEU A 341 3.89 -17.90 -10.40
N ASP A 342 3.45 -19.10 -10.07
CA ASP A 342 2.19 -19.66 -10.60
C ASP A 342 1.00 -18.75 -10.21
N TRP A 343 0.97 -18.29 -8.96
CA TRP A 343 -0.01 -17.31 -8.51
C TRP A 343 0.19 -15.93 -9.13
N PHE A 344 1.43 -15.49 -9.28
CA PHE A 344 1.73 -14.21 -9.93
C PHE A 344 1.18 -14.16 -11.35
N GLU A 345 1.40 -15.18 -12.17
CA GLU A 345 0.86 -15.25 -13.53
C GLU A 345 -0.66 -15.12 -13.54
N LYS A 346 -1.34 -15.86 -12.67
CA LYS A 346 -2.81 -15.82 -12.54
C LYS A 346 -3.34 -14.45 -12.09
N VAL A 347 -2.72 -13.86 -11.07
CA VAL A 347 -3.12 -12.53 -10.56
C VAL A 347 -2.76 -11.44 -11.57
N HIS A 348 -1.60 -11.54 -12.24
CA HIS A 348 -1.18 -10.62 -13.29
C HIS A 348 -2.18 -10.60 -14.44
N GLU A 349 -2.53 -11.75 -14.99
CA GLU A 349 -3.51 -11.86 -16.07
C GLU A 349 -4.85 -11.20 -15.68
N TYR A 350 -5.37 -11.52 -14.49
CA TYR A 350 -6.60 -10.91 -13.99
C TYR A 350 -6.46 -9.39 -13.85
N THR A 351 -5.39 -8.93 -13.22
CA THR A 351 -5.19 -7.52 -12.90
C THR A 351 -5.07 -6.66 -14.16
N TRP A 352 -4.23 -7.08 -15.11
CA TRP A 352 -4.00 -6.33 -16.33
C TRP A 352 -5.20 -6.36 -17.28
N SER A 353 -5.96 -7.45 -17.31
CA SER A 353 -7.14 -7.55 -18.19
C SER A 353 -8.35 -6.78 -17.68
N HIS A 354 -8.48 -6.56 -16.36
CA HIS A 354 -9.67 -5.93 -15.77
C HIS A 354 -9.46 -4.50 -15.27
N PHE A 355 -8.29 -4.17 -14.73
CA PHE A 355 -8.04 -2.84 -14.17
C PHE A 355 -7.40 -1.86 -15.15
N LYS A 356 -6.57 -2.33 -16.09
CA LYS A 356 -5.97 -1.45 -17.09
C LYS A 356 -7.04 -0.92 -18.03
N ASP A 357 -7.08 0.42 -18.20
CA ASP A 357 -7.88 1.06 -19.23
C ASP A 357 -7.05 1.14 -20.53
N ASN A 358 -7.56 0.52 -21.60
CA ASN A 358 -6.86 0.49 -22.88
C ASN A 358 -7.13 1.74 -23.74
N GLU A 359 -8.02 2.63 -23.30
CA GLU A 359 -8.41 3.84 -24.05
C GLU A 359 -7.85 5.12 -23.40
N TYR A 360 -7.82 5.19 -22.06
CA TYR A 360 -7.35 6.35 -21.31
C TYR A 360 -6.27 5.95 -20.31
N PRO A 361 -5.30 6.85 -20.03
CA PRO A 361 -4.24 6.59 -19.05
C PRO A 361 -4.76 6.29 -17.64
N GLU A 362 -3.89 5.70 -16.81
CA GLU A 362 -4.17 5.24 -15.45
C GLU A 362 -5.21 4.09 -15.42
N TRP A 363 -5.26 3.36 -14.34
CA TRP A 363 -6.08 2.17 -14.16
C TRP A 363 -7.40 2.49 -13.49
N TYR A 364 -8.44 1.68 -13.78
CA TYR A 364 -9.65 1.66 -12.99
C TYR A 364 -9.36 1.22 -11.55
N GLY A 365 -10.21 1.65 -10.60
CA GLY A 365 -10.02 1.30 -9.19
C GLY A 365 -11.04 0.28 -8.68
N TYR A 366 -12.23 0.26 -9.26
CA TYR A 366 -13.39 -0.39 -8.66
C TYR A 366 -14.11 -1.25 -9.69
N LEU A 367 -14.08 -2.57 -9.44
CA LEU A 367 -14.82 -3.54 -10.25
C LEU A 367 -15.90 -4.21 -9.39
N ASN A 368 -16.99 -4.62 -10.01
CA ASN A 368 -17.95 -5.51 -9.38
C ASN A 368 -17.37 -6.93 -9.24
N ARG A 369 -18.10 -7.84 -8.63
CA ARG A 369 -17.67 -9.24 -8.44
C ARG A 369 -17.28 -9.93 -9.75
N ARG A 370 -17.94 -9.61 -10.87
CA ARG A 370 -17.70 -10.21 -12.19
C ARG A 370 -16.50 -9.62 -12.93
N GLY A 371 -15.83 -8.61 -12.36
CA GLY A 371 -14.70 -7.94 -12.99
C GLY A 371 -15.11 -6.80 -13.94
N GLU A 372 -16.36 -6.37 -13.94
CA GLU A 372 -16.83 -5.25 -14.74
C GLU A 372 -16.59 -3.92 -13.99
N VAL A 373 -16.23 -2.85 -14.73
CA VAL A 373 -15.96 -1.54 -14.14
C VAL A 373 -17.22 -1.00 -13.44
N LEU A 374 -17.09 -0.78 -12.13
CA LEU A 374 -18.15 -0.25 -11.29
C LEU A 374 -18.15 1.27 -11.24
N LEU A 375 -16.98 1.87 -11.08
CA LEU A 375 -16.77 3.32 -11.08
C LEU A 375 -15.66 3.68 -12.09
N PRO A 376 -15.99 4.38 -13.18
CA PRO A 376 -15.03 4.70 -14.24
C PRO A 376 -14.16 5.93 -13.93
N LEU A 377 -13.87 6.20 -12.67
CA LEU A 377 -12.97 7.25 -12.24
C LEU A 377 -11.51 6.75 -12.12
N LYS A 378 -10.56 7.65 -12.26
CA LYS A 378 -9.12 7.35 -12.10
C LYS A 378 -8.60 7.70 -10.72
N GLY A 379 -9.24 8.62 -10.05
CA GLY A 379 -8.96 9.00 -8.67
C GLY A 379 -10.20 9.49 -7.94
N GLY A 380 -10.14 9.57 -6.62
CA GLY A 380 -11.27 9.96 -5.77
C GLY A 380 -10.85 10.22 -4.34
N LYS A 381 -11.75 9.94 -3.41
CA LYS A 381 -11.49 10.03 -1.97
C LYS A 381 -10.58 8.92 -1.47
N TRP A 382 -10.57 7.75 -2.15
CA TRP A 382 -9.88 6.53 -1.71
C TRP A 382 -8.73 6.15 -2.63
N LYS A 383 -8.88 6.35 -3.94
CA LYS A 383 -7.85 6.10 -4.94
C LYS A 383 -7.14 7.41 -5.30
N GLY A 384 -5.82 7.39 -5.27
CA GLY A 384 -4.93 8.48 -5.67
C GLY A 384 -3.66 7.94 -6.31
N CYS A 385 -2.68 8.82 -6.49
CA CYS A 385 -1.38 8.50 -7.07
C CYS A 385 -0.49 7.72 -6.08
N PHE A 386 -0.77 6.44 -5.86
CA PHE A 386 -0.03 5.64 -4.88
C PHE A 386 0.08 4.15 -5.23
N HIS A 387 -0.97 3.34 -5.02
CA HIS A 387 -0.87 1.88 -5.14
C HIS A 387 -0.49 1.42 -6.55
N VAL A 388 -1.13 1.98 -7.59
CA VAL A 388 -0.78 1.61 -8.98
C VAL A 388 0.67 1.96 -9.29
N PRO A 389 1.12 3.23 -9.17
CA PRO A 389 2.50 3.56 -9.49
C PRO A 389 3.52 2.91 -8.54
N ARG A 390 3.22 2.77 -7.23
CA ARG A 390 4.09 2.03 -6.30
C ARG A 390 4.24 0.57 -6.71
N GLY A 391 3.13 -0.08 -7.05
CA GLY A 391 3.13 -1.48 -7.44
C GLY A 391 3.84 -1.72 -8.76
N LEU A 392 3.60 -0.88 -9.75
CA LEU A 392 4.32 -0.95 -11.03
C LEU A 392 5.83 -0.79 -10.82
N TYR A 393 6.25 0.18 -10.01
CA TYR A 393 7.65 0.39 -9.65
C TYR A 393 8.25 -0.84 -8.94
N GLN A 394 7.59 -1.35 -7.91
CA GLN A 394 8.08 -2.50 -7.13
C GLN A 394 8.19 -3.76 -7.99
N CYS A 395 7.15 -4.06 -8.78
CA CYS A 395 7.17 -5.22 -9.67
C CYS A 395 8.26 -5.09 -10.73
N TRP A 396 8.41 -3.92 -11.34
CA TRP A 396 9.50 -3.67 -12.28
C TRP A 396 10.87 -3.94 -11.68
N GLN A 397 11.17 -3.34 -10.51
CA GLN A 397 12.48 -3.51 -9.85
C GLN A 397 12.75 -4.96 -9.45
N ILE A 398 11.76 -5.66 -8.89
CA ILE A 398 11.92 -7.06 -8.49
C ILE A 398 12.15 -7.96 -9.72
N LEU A 399 11.40 -7.74 -10.80
CA LEU A 399 11.56 -8.51 -12.05
C LEU A 399 12.95 -8.28 -12.66
N GLU A 400 13.45 -7.04 -12.67
CA GLU A 400 14.82 -6.76 -13.12
C GLU A 400 15.87 -7.47 -12.25
N ASP A 401 15.70 -7.45 -10.94
CA ASP A 401 16.64 -8.10 -10.03
C ASP A 401 16.66 -9.63 -10.20
N ILE A 402 15.49 -10.25 -10.35
CA ILE A 402 15.39 -11.68 -10.63
C ILE A 402 16.12 -12.02 -11.94
N THR A 403 15.95 -11.20 -12.97
CA THR A 403 16.59 -11.46 -14.29
C THR A 403 18.10 -11.27 -14.29
N LYS A 404 18.67 -10.53 -13.32
CA LYS A 404 20.13 -10.39 -13.16
C LYS A 404 20.78 -11.59 -12.48
N VAL A 405 20.04 -12.32 -11.65
CA VAL A 405 20.55 -13.44 -10.82
C VAL A 405 20.44 -14.78 -11.57
N VAL A 406 19.50 -14.93 -12.47
CA VAL A 406 19.29 -16.10 -13.34
C VAL A 406 20.10 -15.94 -14.64
#